data_5b705b93d6f34e13dec18d7f11414443
#
_entry.id   5b705b93d6f34e13dec18d7f11414443
#
_cell.length_a   1.000
_cell.length_b   1.000
_cell.length_c   1.000
_cell.angle_alpha   90.00
_cell.angle_beta   90.00
_cell.angle_gamma   90.00
#
_symmetry.space_group_name_H-M   'P 1'
#
loop_
_entity.id
_entity.type
_entity.pdbx_description
1 polymer ?
#
loop_
_entity_poly.entity_id
_entity_poly.type
_entity_poly.pdbx_seq_one_letter_code
_entity_poly.pdbx_strand_id
1 'polypeptide(L)'
;MTAFAVGQTFETVVVEDLKRTQIVQYAGASGDYNPLHTDEIYTTKIAGYSSVFAHGMLTMGLTGQALVGLVGAENLLRFGVRFTAQVWPGDTLTVRTSVVRIEDGGDGPVAQLSVSTVALSAVNGEGREVVSGYAHARLAR
;
A
#
# COMPACT_ATOMS: atom_id res chain seq x y z
N MET A 1 23.14 -2.26 -7.19
CA MET A 1 21.89 -2.05 -7.95
C MET A 1 21.22 -3.41 -8.12
N THR A 2 20.00 -3.61 -7.64
CA THR A 2 19.32 -4.91 -7.70
C THR A 2 18.95 -5.18 -9.16
N ALA A 3 19.47 -6.28 -9.72
CA ALA A 3 19.08 -6.70 -11.07
C ALA A 3 17.65 -7.23 -11.03
N PHE A 4 16.73 -6.65 -11.81
CA PHE A 4 15.36 -7.11 -11.93
C PHE A 4 15.27 -8.25 -12.95
N ALA A 5 14.55 -9.30 -12.59
CA ALA A 5 14.27 -10.43 -13.47
C ALA A 5 12.78 -10.79 -13.41
N VAL A 6 12.21 -11.20 -14.54
CA VAL A 6 10.82 -11.66 -14.62
C VAL A 6 10.61 -12.82 -13.63
N GLY A 7 9.55 -12.77 -12.86
CA GLY A 7 9.23 -13.71 -11.79
C GLY A 7 9.88 -13.39 -10.44
N GLN A 8 10.76 -12.42 -10.36
CA GLN A 8 11.35 -11.99 -9.10
C GLN A 8 10.30 -11.29 -8.22
N THR A 9 10.34 -11.57 -6.92
CA THR A 9 9.43 -11.03 -5.92
C THR A 9 10.19 -10.28 -4.84
N PHE A 10 9.54 -9.25 -4.30
CA PHE A 10 10.06 -8.42 -3.20
C PHE A 10 8.96 -8.26 -2.16
N GLU A 11 9.33 -8.23 -0.90
CA GLU A 11 8.43 -7.94 0.21
C GLU A 11 9.03 -6.84 1.09
N THR A 12 8.18 -5.89 1.48
CA THR A 12 8.55 -4.78 2.35
C THR A 12 7.46 -4.57 3.38
N VAL A 13 7.80 -4.68 4.66
CA VAL A 13 6.91 -4.25 5.75
C VAL A 13 6.94 -2.74 5.81
N VAL A 14 5.80 -2.08 5.60
CA VAL A 14 5.69 -0.62 5.53
C VAL A 14 5.15 -0.01 6.82
N VAL A 15 4.44 -0.77 7.61
CA VAL A 15 4.02 -0.40 8.97
C VAL A 15 3.80 -1.66 9.80
N GLU A 16 4.26 -1.64 11.04
CA GLU A 16 3.94 -2.63 12.07
C GLU A 16 2.98 -1.98 13.07
N ASP A 17 1.90 -2.70 13.41
CA ASP A 17 0.94 -2.25 14.41
C ASP A 17 0.45 -0.82 14.14
N LEU A 18 -0.30 -0.63 13.03
CA LEU A 18 -0.82 0.68 12.62
C LEU A 18 -1.55 1.39 13.77
N LYS A 19 -1.05 2.55 14.16
CA LYS A 19 -1.60 3.31 15.27
C LYS A 19 -2.77 4.20 14.83
N ARG A 20 -3.76 4.37 15.69
CA ARG A 20 -4.85 5.34 15.48
C ARG A 20 -4.32 6.76 15.28
N THR A 21 -3.25 7.13 15.99
CA THR A 21 -2.58 8.43 15.84
C THR A 21 -2.04 8.64 14.43
N GLN A 22 -1.54 7.61 13.76
CA GLN A 22 -1.09 7.70 12.37
C GLN A 22 -2.26 7.97 11.41
N ILE A 23 -3.42 7.37 11.66
CA ILE A 23 -4.65 7.65 10.90
C ILE A 23 -5.10 9.10 11.11
N VAL A 24 -5.07 9.59 12.35
CA VAL A 24 -5.40 10.99 12.68
C VAL A 24 -4.44 11.97 12.03
N GLN A 25 -3.15 11.68 12.05
CA GLN A 25 -2.13 12.49 11.37
C GLN A 25 -2.40 12.56 9.86
N TYR A 26 -2.75 11.44 9.26
CA TYR A 26 -3.10 11.42 7.84
C TYR A 26 -4.38 12.20 7.55
N ALA A 27 -5.41 12.13 8.40
CA ALA A 27 -6.61 12.95 8.26
C ALA A 27 -6.27 14.44 8.24
N GLY A 28 -5.38 14.88 9.14
CA GLY A 28 -4.90 16.27 9.17
C GLY A 28 -4.08 16.65 7.94
N ALA A 29 -3.19 15.79 7.50
CA ALA A 29 -2.32 16.06 6.35
C ALA A 29 -3.08 16.05 5.01
N SER A 30 -4.07 15.16 4.84
CA SER A 30 -4.83 15.01 3.61
C SER A 30 -6.07 15.91 3.52
N GLY A 31 -6.58 16.39 4.66
CA GLY A 31 -7.86 17.07 4.75
C GLY A 31 -9.07 16.13 4.63
N ASP A 32 -8.86 14.83 4.69
CA ASP A 32 -9.94 13.84 4.71
C ASP A 32 -10.38 13.58 6.16
N TYR A 33 -11.37 14.32 6.59
CA TYR A 33 -11.94 14.25 7.93
C TYR A 33 -13.22 13.38 8.01
N ASN A 34 -13.37 12.42 7.10
CA ASN A 34 -14.51 11.51 7.17
C ASN A 34 -14.53 10.81 8.55
N PRO A 35 -15.66 10.87 9.28
CA PRO A 35 -15.75 10.32 10.64
C PRO A 35 -15.49 8.82 10.73
N LEU A 36 -15.56 8.07 9.63
CA LEU A 36 -15.18 6.65 9.58
C LEU A 36 -13.74 6.40 10.02
N HIS A 37 -12.87 7.41 9.93
CA HIS A 37 -11.45 7.28 10.24
C HIS A 37 -11.08 7.74 11.67
N THR A 38 -11.93 8.55 12.32
CA THR A 38 -11.55 9.20 13.57
C THR A 38 -12.62 9.14 14.68
N ASP A 39 -13.89 8.95 14.32
CA ASP A 39 -15.00 8.91 15.28
C ASP A 39 -15.48 7.47 15.51
N GLU A 40 -15.05 6.88 16.64
CA GLU A 40 -15.42 5.52 17.02
C GLU A 40 -16.92 5.34 17.21
N ILE A 41 -17.61 6.35 17.78
CA ILE A 41 -19.06 6.29 18.04
C ILE A 41 -19.81 6.28 16.71
N TYR A 42 -19.47 7.22 15.82
CA TYR A 42 -20.06 7.25 14.48
C TYR A 42 -19.82 5.93 13.74
N THR A 43 -18.57 5.49 13.71
CA THR A 43 -18.17 4.32 12.92
C THR A 43 -18.82 3.03 13.42
N THR A 44 -18.91 2.84 14.73
CA THR A 44 -19.48 1.60 15.29
C THR A 44 -21.00 1.65 15.45
N LYS A 45 -21.58 2.77 15.87
CA LYS A 45 -23.01 2.85 16.21
C LYS A 45 -23.90 3.27 15.04
N ILE A 46 -23.35 4.05 14.11
CA ILE A 46 -24.09 4.58 12.97
C ILE A 46 -23.70 3.87 11.68
N ALA A 47 -22.41 3.76 11.37
CA ALA A 47 -21.93 3.15 10.13
C ALA A 47 -21.84 1.61 10.19
N GLY A 48 -21.86 1.00 11.40
CA GLY A 48 -21.93 -0.45 11.57
C GLY A 48 -20.62 -1.21 11.38
N TYR A 49 -19.47 -0.53 11.40
CA TYR A 49 -18.15 -1.16 11.38
C TYR A 49 -17.71 -1.55 12.80
N SER A 50 -16.70 -2.42 12.90
CA SER A 50 -16.17 -2.87 14.20
C SER A 50 -15.30 -1.82 14.90
N SER A 51 -14.72 -0.88 14.16
CA SER A 51 -13.82 0.17 14.65
C SER A 51 -13.66 1.23 13.57
N VAL A 52 -12.98 2.33 13.88
CA VAL A 52 -12.41 3.22 12.85
C VAL A 52 -11.39 2.45 12.02
N PHE A 53 -11.20 2.86 10.78
CA PHE A 53 -10.23 2.22 9.87
C PHE A 53 -9.44 3.26 9.08
N ALA A 54 -8.31 2.85 8.55
CA ALA A 54 -7.41 3.72 7.80
C ALA A 54 -8.04 4.20 6.49
N HIS A 55 -7.67 5.41 6.08
CA HIS A 55 -7.95 5.91 4.74
C HIS A 55 -7.33 4.99 3.70
N GLY A 56 -8.06 4.69 2.64
CA GLY A 56 -7.52 3.94 1.51
C GLY A 56 -6.26 4.61 0.93
N MET A 57 -6.29 5.94 0.82
CA MET A 57 -5.15 6.70 0.30
C MET A 57 -3.93 6.69 1.24
N LEU A 58 -4.09 6.51 2.55
CA LEU A 58 -2.96 6.24 3.46
C LEU A 58 -2.29 4.91 3.08
N THR A 59 -3.09 3.87 2.89
CA THR A 59 -2.57 2.55 2.48
C THR A 59 -1.90 2.61 1.11
N MET A 60 -2.48 3.34 0.15
CA MET A 60 -1.85 3.57 -1.15
C MET A 60 -0.52 4.31 -1.03
N GLY A 61 -0.46 5.34 -0.16
CA GLY A 61 0.78 6.09 0.09
C GLY A 61 1.88 5.22 0.67
N LEU A 62 1.57 4.36 1.66
CA LEU A 62 2.51 3.40 2.23
C LEU A 62 2.98 2.37 1.20
N THR A 63 2.08 1.90 0.33
CA THR A 63 2.42 1.02 -0.80
C THR A 63 3.35 1.72 -1.78
N GLY A 64 3.06 2.98 -2.11
CA GLY A 64 3.91 3.81 -2.97
C GLY A 64 5.30 4.04 -2.39
N GLN A 65 5.41 4.22 -1.07
CA GLN A 65 6.69 4.34 -0.37
C GLN A 65 7.57 3.09 -0.56
N ALA A 66 6.99 1.89 -0.46
CA ALA A 66 7.71 0.65 -0.73
C ALA A 66 8.22 0.58 -2.17
N LEU A 67 7.38 0.98 -3.15
CA LEU A 67 7.78 1.02 -4.56
C LEU A 67 8.91 2.03 -4.80
N VAL A 68 8.82 3.22 -4.24
CA VAL A 68 9.88 4.23 -4.33
C VAL A 68 11.18 3.72 -3.70
N GLY A 69 11.10 3.03 -2.56
CA GLY A 69 12.25 2.39 -1.93
C GLY A 69 12.89 1.30 -2.80
N LEU A 70 12.09 0.62 -3.63
CA LEU A 70 12.54 -0.45 -4.49
C LEU A 70 13.20 0.06 -5.79
N VAL A 71 12.59 1.05 -6.45
CA VAL A 71 12.99 1.47 -7.80
C VAL A 71 13.55 2.90 -7.89
N GLY A 72 13.39 3.71 -6.85
CA GLY A 72 13.66 5.16 -6.86
C GLY A 72 12.46 5.97 -7.34
N ALA A 73 12.27 7.16 -6.79
CA ALA A 73 11.14 8.03 -7.13
C ALA A 73 11.16 8.46 -8.60
N GLU A 74 12.33 8.76 -9.12
CA GLU A 74 12.58 9.19 -10.49
C GLU A 74 12.32 8.09 -11.54
N ASN A 75 12.30 6.84 -11.10
CA ASN A 75 12.11 5.66 -11.95
C ASN A 75 10.68 5.13 -11.92
N LEU A 76 9.87 5.50 -10.94
CA LEU A 76 8.47 5.10 -10.84
C LEU A 76 7.64 5.89 -11.85
N LEU A 77 7.32 5.27 -13.00
CA LEU A 77 6.63 5.93 -14.12
C LEU A 77 5.11 5.94 -13.95
N ARG A 78 4.57 4.88 -13.36
CA ARG A 78 3.13 4.71 -13.19
C ARG A 78 2.83 3.80 -12.00
N PHE A 79 1.77 4.13 -11.26
CA PHE A 79 1.29 3.35 -10.14
C PHE A 79 -0.23 3.49 -10.04
N GLY A 80 -0.94 2.38 -9.91
CA GLY A 80 -2.38 2.35 -9.77
C GLY A 80 -2.84 1.17 -8.92
N VAL A 81 -3.89 1.37 -8.12
CA VAL A 81 -4.40 0.37 -7.19
C VAL A 81 -5.92 0.32 -7.15
N ARG A 82 -6.44 -0.79 -6.64
CA ARG A 82 -7.79 -0.97 -6.11
C ARG A 82 -7.69 -1.26 -4.63
N PHE A 83 -8.60 -0.67 -3.84
CA PHE A 83 -8.79 -1.00 -2.44
C PHE A 83 -9.75 -2.19 -2.33
N THR A 84 -9.31 -3.25 -1.70
CA THR A 84 -10.03 -4.54 -1.66
C THR A 84 -10.58 -4.87 -0.29
N ALA A 85 -10.05 -4.28 0.79
CA ALA A 85 -10.53 -4.42 2.15
C ALA A 85 -10.07 -3.26 3.03
N GLN A 86 -10.70 -3.09 4.19
CA GLN A 86 -10.31 -2.12 5.20
C GLN A 86 -9.00 -2.51 5.88
N VAL A 87 -8.27 -1.49 6.34
CA VAL A 87 -7.10 -1.61 7.20
C VAL A 87 -7.45 -1.09 8.58
N TRP A 88 -7.27 -1.93 9.59
CA TRP A 88 -7.67 -1.64 10.96
C TRP A 88 -6.49 -1.17 11.81
N PRO A 89 -6.73 -0.36 12.86
CA PRO A 89 -5.71 -0.13 13.88
C PRO A 89 -5.14 -1.45 14.41
N GLY A 90 -3.83 -1.53 14.55
CA GLY A 90 -3.12 -2.74 14.95
C GLY A 90 -2.63 -3.62 13.81
N ASP A 91 -3.13 -3.43 12.59
CA ASP A 91 -2.67 -4.22 11.43
C ASP A 91 -1.21 -3.95 11.10
N THR A 92 -0.51 -4.99 10.68
CA THR A 92 0.81 -4.92 10.06
C THR A 92 0.67 -5.03 8.55
N LEU A 93 1.23 -4.09 7.80
CA LEU A 93 1.12 -4.04 6.34
C LEU A 93 2.42 -4.43 5.67
N THR A 94 2.33 -5.40 4.77
CA THR A 94 3.42 -5.87 3.93
C THR A 94 3.08 -5.65 2.46
N VAL A 95 3.92 -4.93 1.74
CA VAL A 95 3.81 -4.75 0.30
C VAL A 95 4.57 -5.87 -0.39
N ARG A 96 3.90 -6.55 -1.31
CA ARG A 96 4.45 -7.58 -2.18
C ARG A 96 4.48 -7.07 -3.60
N THR A 97 5.63 -7.17 -4.23
CA THR A 97 5.85 -6.74 -5.61
C THR A 97 6.47 -7.86 -6.41
N SER A 98 5.92 -8.16 -7.58
CA SER A 98 6.45 -9.19 -8.49
C SER A 98 6.71 -8.61 -9.86
N VAL A 99 7.86 -8.92 -10.45
CA VAL A 99 8.19 -8.52 -11.82
C VAL A 99 7.44 -9.42 -12.80
N VAL A 100 6.46 -8.85 -13.47
CA VAL A 100 5.61 -9.59 -14.43
C VAL A 100 6.25 -9.65 -15.80
N ARG A 101 6.82 -8.53 -16.26
CA ARG A 101 7.39 -8.37 -17.60
C ARG A 101 8.42 -7.26 -17.61
N ILE A 102 9.41 -7.36 -18.48
CA ILE A 102 10.36 -6.29 -18.79
C ILE A 102 10.34 -6.04 -20.29
N GLU A 103 10.16 -4.79 -20.67
CA GLU A 103 10.02 -4.36 -22.07
C GLU A 103 11.02 -3.26 -22.40
N ASP A 104 11.29 -3.05 -23.68
CA ASP A 104 12.02 -1.87 -24.11
C ASP A 104 11.08 -0.65 -24.09
N GLY A 105 11.43 0.35 -23.28
CA GLY A 105 10.68 1.59 -23.13
C GLY A 105 11.18 2.73 -24.02
N GLY A 106 12.11 2.46 -24.95
CA GLY A 106 12.73 3.50 -25.79
C GLY A 106 13.90 4.20 -25.08
N ASP A 107 13.70 4.69 -23.87
CA ASP A 107 14.75 5.31 -23.01
C ASP A 107 15.43 4.30 -22.08
N GLY A 108 15.19 3.03 -22.26
CA GLY A 108 15.71 1.93 -21.45
C GLY A 108 14.63 0.93 -21.05
N PRO A 109 15.03 -0.17 -20.41
CA PRO A 109 14.09 -1.21 -20.03
C PRO A 109 13.09 -0.71 -18.97
N VAL A 110 11.82 -1.10 -19.12
CA VAL A 110 10.72 -0.79 -18.21
C VAL A 110 10.17 -2.11 -17.65
N ALA A 111 10.19 -2.24 -16.32
CA ALA A 111 9.55 -3.33 -15.63
C ALA A 111 8.05 -3.04 -15.41
N GLN A 112 7.22 -4.01 -15.72
CA GLN A 112 5.83 -4.06 -15.28
C GLN A 112 5.76 -4.90 -14.01
N LEU A 113 5.22 -4.32 -12.96
CA LEU A 113 5.16 -4.88 -11.62
C LEU A 113 3.70 -5.14 -11.24
N SER A 114 3.42 -6.33 -10.72
CA SER A 114 2.22 -6.61 -9.94
C SER A 114 2.49 -6.18 -8.49
N VAL A 115 1.53 -5.49 -7.89
CA VAL A 115 1.66 -4.92 -6.55
C VAL A 115 0.47 -5.33 -5.71
N SER A 116 0.70 -5.85 -4.52
CA SER A 116 -0.33 -6.07 -3.52
C SER A 116 0.13 -5.63 -2.14
N THR A 117 -0.81 -5.19 -1.31
CA THR A 117 -0.55 -4.95 0.11
C THR A 117 -1.42 -5.88 0.92
N VAL A 118 -0.79 -6.62 1.79
CA VAL A 118 -1.44 -7.58 2.69
C VAL A 118 -1.40 -7.01 4.11
N ALA A 119 -2.56 -6.96 4.74
CA ALA A 119 -2.69 -6.62 6.16
C ALA A 119 -2.74 -7.92 6.97
N LEU A 120 -1.86 -8.03 7.95
CA LEU A 120 -1.89 -9.08 8.96
C LEU A 120 -2.65 -8.54 10.19
N SER A 121 -3.76 -9.17 10.51
CA SER A 121 -4.61 -8.77 11.62
C SER A 121 -3.93 -8.99 12.98
N ALA A 122 -3.92 -7.96 13.82
CA ALA A 122 -3.45 -8.08 15.20
C ALA A 122 -4.37 -8.94 16.09
N VAL A 123 -5.64 -9.13 15.68
CA VAL A 123 -6.64 -9.83 16.48
C VAL A 123 -6.57 -11.35 16.31
N ASN A 124 -6.45 -11.83 15.08
CA ASN A 124 -6.52 -13.26 14.76
C ASN A 124 -5.32 -13.78 13.96
N GLY A 125 -4.36 -12.91 13.60
CA GLY A 125 -3.19 -13.28 12.80
C GLY A 125 -3.48 -13.63 11.35
N GLU A 126 -4.71 -13.42 10.87
CA GLU A 126 -5.07 -13.68 9.48
C GLU A 126 -4.59 -12.56 8.55
N GLY A 127 -4.03 -12.97 7.42
CA GLY A 127 -3.65 -12.08 6.34
C GLY A 127 -4.80 -11.86 5.36
N ARG A 128 -5.00 -10.61 4.91
CA ARG A 128 -5.94 -10.29 3.84
C ARG A 128 -5.34 -9.26 2.88
N GLU A 129 -5.58 -9.40 1.61
CA GLU A 129 -5.22 -8.39 0.62
C GLU A 129 -6.12 -7.16 0.81
N VAL A 130 -5.49 -6.01 0.99
CA VAL A 130 -6.18 -4.71 1.19
C VAL A 130 -5.99 -3.78 0.01
N VAL A 131 -4.94 -3.97 -0.76
CA VAL A 131 -4.64 -3.25 -2.00
C VAL A 131 -4.14 -4.24 -3.04
N SER A 132 -4.64 -4.11 -4.26
CA SER A 132 -4.19 -4.82 -5.44
C SER A 132 -3.95 -3.83 -6.57
N GLY A 133 -2.84 -3.97 -7.31
CA GLY A 133 -2.53 -3.02 -8.35
C GLY A 133 -1.31 -3.36 -9.18
N TYR A 134 -0.78 -2.32 -9.80
CA TYR A 134 0.36 -2.42 -10.71
C TYR A 134 1.27 -1.20 -10.58
N ALA A 135 2.51 -1.37 -11.00
CA ALA A 135 3.43 -0.27 -11.21
C ALA A 135 4.28 -0.49 -12.47
N HIS A 136 4.71 0.60 -13.08
CA HIS A 136 5.71 0.57 -14.15
C HIS A 136 6.93 1.34 -13.68
N ALA A 137 8.10 0.75 -13.80
CA ALA A 137 9.34 1.34 -13.34
C ALA A 137 10.42 1.24 -14.42
N ARG A 138 11.13 2.36 -14.64
CA ARG A 138 12.33 2.35 -15.48
C ARG A 138 13.45 1.63 -14.74
N LEU A 139 14.16 0.76 -15.43
CA LEU A 139 15.33 0.08 -14.90
C LEU A 139 16.60 0.78 -15.41
N ALA A 140 17.64 0.76 -14.58
CA ALA A 140 18.96 1.22 -15.03
C ALA A 140 19.48 0.32 -16.16
N ARG A 141 20.14 0.94 -17.13
CA ARG A 141 20.88 0.23 -18.18
C ARG A 141 22.11 -0.45 -17.64
#